data_e16de98fac6b16a26a6961f4cb8b7285
#
_entry.id   e16de98fac6b16a26a6961f4cb8b7285
#
_cell.length_a   1.000
_cell.length_b   1.000
_cell.length_c   1.000
_cell.angle_alpha   90.00
_cell.angle_beta   90.00
_cell.angle_gamma   90.00
#
_symmetry.space_group_name_H-M   'P 1'
#
loop_
_entity.id
_entity.type
_entity.pdbx_description
1 polymer ?
#
loop_
_entity_poly.entity_id
_entity_poly.type
_entity_poly.pdbx_seq_one_letter_code
_entity_poly.pdbx_strand_id
1 'polypeptide(L)'
;NPSEVTKILKEQIKNFGEKAEISEVGQVLSVGDGIARIYGLDNVQAGEMVEFSDGSKGMALNLESENVGVVIFGDDRNIKEGDVVKRTGSIVDTPVGKELLGRVVDGLGNPIDGKGALDKGIKKSRVEVKAPGIIPRQSVSEPMQTGLKSIDSLVPIGRGQRELIIGDRQTGKTAVAVDTIIN
;
A
#
# COMPACT_ATOMS: atom_id res chain seq x y z
N ASN A 1 44.32 11.08 3.58
CA ASN A 1 45.56 10.31 3.52
C ASN A 1 45.39 9.19 2.46
N PRO A 2 46.29 9.09 1.42
CA PRO A 2 46.12 8.08 0.34
C PRO A 2 46.03 6.65 0.85
N SER A 3 46.60 6.34 2.01
CA SER A 3 46.61 5.03 2.63
C SER A 3 45.21 4.59 3.17
N GLU A 4 44.37 5.52 3.58
CA GLU A 4 43.02 5.23 4.08
C GLU A 4 42.04 4.91 2.94
N VAL A 5 42.14 5.64 1.83
CA VAL A 5 41.34 5.39 0.64
C VAL A 5 41.69 4.02 0.05
N THR A 6 42.97 3.65 0.04
CA THR A 6 43.42 2.33 -0.45
C THR A 6 42.96 1.21 0.48
N LYS A 7 42.81 1.45 1.78
CA LYS A 7 42.31 0.48 2.75
C LYS A 7 40.81 0.25 2.58
N ILE A 8 40.05 1.33 2.41
CA ILE A 8 38.59 1.29 2.14
C ILE A 8 38.31 0.58 0.81
N LEU A 9 39.07 0.89 -0.24
CA LEU A 9 38.94 0.20 -1.53
C LEU A 9 39.28 -1.29 -1.45
N LYS A 10 40.33 -1.69 -0.69
CA LYS A 10 40.68 -3.08 -0.47
C LYS A 10 39.62 -3.83 0.35
N GLU A 11 38.99 -3.23 1.33
CA GLU A 11 37.88 -3.81 2.07
C GLU A 11 36.63 -3.96 1.20
N GLN A 12 36.30 -2.98 0.39
CA GLN A 12 35.19 -3.09 -0.57
C GLN A 12 35.43 -4.17 -1.63
N ILE A 13 36.66 -4.32 -2.13
CA ILE A 13 37.03 -5.38 -3.09
C ILE A 13 36.99 -6.77 -2.44
N LYS A 14 37.33 -6.89 -1.16
CA LYS A 14 37.32 -8.14 -0.42
C LYS A 14 35.91 -8.64 -0.10
N ASN A 15 34.98 -7.74 0.10
CA ASN A 15 33.56 -8.04 0.31
C ASN A 15 32.79 -8.28 -1.01
N PHE A 16 33.41 -8.03 -2.16
CA PHE A 16 32.82 -8.30 -3.48
C PHE A 16 32.74 -9.80 -3.83
N GLY A 17 33.34 -10.67 -3.03
CA GLY A 17 33.36 -12.12 -3.23
C GLY A 17 32.40 -12.94 -2.37
N GLU A 18 31.82 -12.36 -1.33
CA GLU A 18 30.67 -12.96 -0.66
C GLU A 18 29.43 -12.65 -1.50
N LYS A 19 28.68 -13.71 -1.88
CA LYS A 19 27.36 -13.59 -2.48
C LYS A 19 26.48 -12.76 -1.54
N ALA A 20 26.62 -11.44 -1.62
CA ALA A 20 25.54 -10.57 -1.25
C ALA A 20 24.36 -11.04 -2.09
N GLU A 21 23.27 -11.46 -1.48
CA GLU A 21 21.97 -11.38 -2.12
C GLU A 21 21.92 -9.96 -2.64
N ILE A 22 22.00 -9.82 -3.96
CA ILE A 22 21.94 -8.55 -4.64
C ILE A 22 20.48 -8.12 -4.52
N SER A 23 20.12 -7.61 -3.34
CA SER A 23 18.99 -6.72 -3.24
C SER A 23 19.43 -5.52 -4.06
N GLU A 24 18.89 -5.38 -5.27
CA GLU A 24 19.14 -4.20 -6.08
C GLU A 24 18.84 -2.96 -5.24
N VAL A 25 19.85 -2.13 -5.16
CA VAL A 25 19.84 -0.93 -4.33
C VAL A 25 19.80 0.25 -5.25
N GLY A 26 18.81 1.11 -5.08
CA GLY A 26 18.69 2.38 -5.78
C GLY A 26 19.00 3.56 -4.86
N GLN A 27 19.04 4.73 -5.46
CA GLN A 27 19.26 6.00 -4.76
C GLN A 27 18.17 7.01 -5.13
N VAL A 28 17.66 7.73 -4.14
CA VAL A 28 16.67 8.77 -4.35
C VAL A 28 17.29 9.95 -5.09
N LEU A 29 16.76 10.27 -6.26
CA LEU A 29 17.15 11.46 -7.05
C LEU A 29 16.38 12.70 -6.61
N SER A 30 15.09 12.56 -6.34
CA SER A 30 14.23 13.62 -5.86
C SER A 30 13.03 13.06 -5.13
N VAL A 31 12.48 13.80 -4.18
CA VAL A 31 11.29 13.45 -3.43
C VAL A 31 10.39 14.68 -3.28
N GLY A 32 9.08 14.47 -3.39
CA GLY A 32 8.08 15.51 -3.19
C GLY A 32 6.68 14.99 -3.48
N ASP A 33 5.71 15.54 -2.77
CA ASP A 33 4.27 15.23 -2.91
C ASP A 33 3.96 13.71 -2.80
N GLY A 34 4.69 12.99 -1.93
CA GLY A 34 4.52 11.55 -1.74
C GLY A 34 5.09 10.68 -2.86
N ILE A 35 5.89 11.26 -3.76
CA ILE A 35 6.53 10.55 -4.87
C ILE A 35 8.05 10.70 -4.76
N ALA A 36 8.77 9.58 -4.89
CA ALA A 36 10.22 9.56 -5.03
C ALA A 36 10.61 9.10 -6.44
N ARG A 37 11.62 9.75 -7.02
CA ARG A 37 12.31 9.26 -8.22
C ARG A 37 13.61 8.61 -7.79
N ILE A 38 13.82 7.38 -8.25
CA ILE A 38 14.91 6.52 -7.80
C ILE A 38 15.74 6.10 -9.01
N TYR A 39 17.04 6.18 -8.89
CA TYR A 39 18.01 5.68 -9.86
C TYR A 39 18.54 4.32 -9.43
N GLY A 40 18.79 3.41 -10.37
CA GLY A 40 19.53 2.15 -10.13
C GLY A 40 18.67 0.94 -9.73
N LEU A 41 17.35 1.00 -9.82
CA LEU A 41 16.45 -0.14 -9.62
C LEU A 41 16.07 -0.80 -10.97
N ASP A 42 17.07 -1.22 -11.76
CA ASP A 42 16.88 -1.60 -13.18
C ASP A 42 15.96 -2.80 -13.39
N ASN A 43 15.89 -3.73 -12.43
CA ASN A 43 15.06 -4.94 -12.53
C ASN A 43 13.78 -4.88 -11.69
N VAL A 44 13.42 -3.71 -11.14
CA VAL A 44 12.18 -3.57 -10.38
C VAL A 44 10.97 -3.77 -11.27
N GLN A 45 9.94 -4.40 -10.73
CA GLN A 45 8.67 -4.60 -11.43
C GLN A 45 7.65 -3.52 -11.05
N ALA A 46 6.77 -3.18 -11.97
CA ALA A 46 5.63 -2.31 -11.66
C ALA A 46 4.76 -2.96 -10.57
N GLY A 47 4.41 -2.19 -9.55
CA GLY A 47 3.68 -2.71 -8.37
C GLY A 47 4.57 -3.40 -7.34
N GLU A 48 5.89 -3.47 -7.53
CA GLU A 48 6.81 -4.02 -6.55
C GLU A 48 6.99 -3.06 -5.36
N MET A 49 7.05 -3.63 -4.16
CA MET A 49 7.32 -2.89 -2.94
C MET A 49 8.83 -2.61 -2.83
N VAL A 50 9.16 -1.39 -2.45
CA VAL A 50 10.51 -0.97 -2.11
C VAL A 50 10.55 -0.46 -0.68
N GLU A 51 11.73 -0.50 -0.05
CA GLU A 51 11.95 -0.05 1.31
C GLU A 51 13.05 1.02 1.32
N PHE A 52 12.75 2.15 1.93
CA PHE A 52 13.68 3.26 2.12
C PHE A 52 14.56 3.05 3.36
N SER A 53 15.64 3.81 3.46
CA SER A 53 16.61 3.71 4.56
C SER A 53 16.02 4.01 5.94
N ASP A 54 14.95 4.80 6.00
CA ASP A 54 14.23 5.13 7.23
C ASP A 54 13.19 4.07 7.64
N GLY A 55 13.03 2.99 6.84
CA GLY A 55 12.02 1.94 7.03
C GLY A 55 10.67 2.24 6.39
N SER A 56 10.49 3.40 5.78
CA SER A 56 9.30 3.71 4.98
C SER A 56 9.20 2.79 3.78
N LYS A 57 7.99 2.49 3.35
CA LYS A 57 7.72 1.64 2.19
C LYS A 57 7.12 2.45 1.05
N GLY A 58 7.35 1.98 -0.16
CA GLY A 58 6.76 2.55 -1.35
C GLY A 58 6.46 1.49 -2.40
N MET A 59 5.77 1.89 -3.45
CA MET A 59 5.42 1.04 -4.58
C MET A 59 5.98 1.64 -5.86
N ALA A 60 6.74 0.84 -6.61
CA ALA A 60 7.21 1.21 -7.94
C ALA A 60 6.01 1.25 -8.90
N LEU A 61 5.77 2.42 -9.49
CA LEU A 61 4.62 2.64 -10.36
C LEU A 61 5.05 2.93 -11.81
N ASN A 62 5.92 3.90 -11.99
CA ASN A 62 6.44 4.29 -13.30
C ASN A 62 7.86 3.77 -13.48
N LEU A 63 8.07 3.00 -14.54
CA LEU A 63 9.38 2.50 -14.93
C LEU A 63 9.84 3.28 -16.16
N GLU A 64 10.80 4.18 -15.98
CA GLU A 64 11.43 4.95 -17.04
C GLU A 64 12.83 4.38 -17.34
N SER A 65 13.42 4.78 -18.44
CA SER A 65 14.73 4.25 -18.87
C SER A 65 15.89 4.59 -17.92
N GLU A 66 15.79 5.68 -17.19
CA GLU A 66 16.85 6.17 -16.30
C GLU A 66 16.45 6.26 -14.83
N ASN A 67 15.15 6.17 -14.53
CA ASN A 67 14.65 6.29 -13.17
C ASN A 67 13.35 5.52 -12.98
N VAL A 68 13.03 5.26 -11.72
CA VAL A 68 11.79 4.62 -11.29
C VAL A 68 11.00 5.59 -10.43
N GLY A 69 9.75 5.84 -10.81
CA GLY A 69 8.80 6.60 -10.00
C GLY A 69 8.15 5.71 -8.95
N VAL A 70 8.35 6.06 -7.69
CA VAL A 70 7.83 5.30 -6.53
C VAL A 70 6.86 6.17 -5.75
N VAL A 71 5.68 5.64 -5.47
CA VAL A 71 4.71 6.25 -4.54
C VAL A 71 5.07 5.81 -3.12
N ILE A 72 5.25 6.78 -2.23
CA ILE A 72 5.61 6.55 -0.83
C ILE A 72 4.34 6.28 -0.03
N PHE A 73 4.37 5.25 0.81
CA PHE A 73 3.28 4.93 1.73
C PHE A 73 3.53 5.61 3.09
N GLY A 74 2.86 6.71 3.34
CA GLY A 74 2.97 7.46 4.58
C GLY A 74 3.62 8.84 4.41
N ASP A 75 4.43 9.24 5.39
CA ASP A 75 5.08 10.56 5.40
C ASP A 75 6.41 10.52 4.66
N ASP A 76 6.59 11.43 3.71
CA ASP A 76 7.81 11.57 2.89
C ASP A 76 8.88 12.50 3.50
N ARG A 77 8.57 13.16 4.63
CA ARG A 77 9.43 14.20 5.22
C ARG A 77 10.81 13.71 5.67
N ASN A 78 10.92 12.43 5.99
CA ASN A 78 12.17 11.82 6.45
C ASN A 78 13.06 11.35 5.30
N ILE A 79 12.51 11.24 4.09
CA ILE A 79 13.21 10.75 2.91
C ILE A 79 13.90 11.94 2.24
N LYS A 80 15.18 11.77 1.91
CA LYS A 80 16.02 12.81 1.30
C LYS A 80 16.65 12.34 0.01
N GLU A 81 17.03 13.31 -0.82
CA GLU A 81 17.87 13.04 -1.99
C GLU A 81 19.18 12.36 -1.55
N GLY A 82 19.56 11.31 -2.26
CA GLY A 82 20.72 10.52 -1.93
C GLY A 82 20.45 9.32 -1.02
N ASP A 83 19.26 9.21 -0.42
CA ASP A 83 18.92 8.07 0.42
C ASP A 83 18.87 6.76 -0.38
N VAL A 84 19.22 5.69 0.32
CA VAL A 84 19.27 4.34 -0.25
C VAL A 84 17.89 3.71 -0.21
N VAL A 85 17.52 3.08 -1.32
CA VAL A 85 16.26 2.35 -1.47
C VAL A 85 16.56 0.92 -1.89
N LYS A 86 15.90 -0.05 -1.25
CA LYS A 86 16.07 -1.47 -1.50
C LYS A 86 14.82 -2.08 -2.11
N ARG A 87 15.00 -2.98 -3.09
CA ARG A 87 13.93 -3.84 -3.56
C ARG A 87 13.54 -4.84 -2.49
N THR A 88 12.26 -5.16 -2.41
CA THR A 88 11.77 -6.27 -1.59
C THR A 88 11.59 -7.56 -2.39
N GLY A 89 11.57 -7.48 -3.73
CA GLY A 89 11.30 -8.60 -4.62
C GLY A 89 9.83 -9.08 -4.57
N SER A 90 8.96 -8.39 -3.87
CA SER A 90 7.55 -8.75 -3.72
C SER A 90 6.62 -7.64 -4.23
N ILE A 91 5.58 -8.02 -4.95
CA ILE A 91 4.49 -7.10 -5.31
C ILE A 91 3.76 -6.70 -4.03
N VAL A 92 3.30 -5.44 -3.96
CA VAL A 92 2.57 -4.92 -2.80
C VAL A 92 1.43 -5.85 -2.41
N ASP A 93 1.51 -6.37 -1.19
CA ASP A 93 0.55 -7.28 -0.59
C ASP A 93 0.06 -6.76 0.77
N THR A 94 -1.09 -7.27 1.19
CA THR A 94 -1.68 -6.96 2.49
C THR A 94 -2.17 -8.24 3.17
N PRO A 95 -2.13 -8.33 4.50
CA PRO A 95 -2.70 -9.47 5.21
C PRO A 95 -4.21 -9.55 4.97
N VAL A 96 -4.70 -10.77 4.83
CA VAL A 96 -6.12 -11.08 4.63
C VAL A 96 -6.51 -12.28 5.49
N GLY A 97 -7.73 -12.25 6.04
CA GLY A 97 -8.24 -13.38 6.81
C GLY A 97 -9.20 -12.96 7.92
N LYS A 98 -9.72 -13.96 8.61
CA LYS A 98 -10.64 -13.75 9.74
C LYS A 98 -9.97 -13.13 10.96
N GLU A 99 -8.67 -13.22 11.03
CA GLU A 99 -7.82 -12.67 12.08
C GLU A 99 -7.82 -11.14 12.10
N LEU A 100 -8.26 -10.52 11.01
CA LEU A 100 -8.45 -9.07 10.90
C LEU A 100 -9.79 -8.58 11.48
N LEU A 101 -10.70 -9.49 11.80
CA LEU A 101 -12.01 -9.10 12.35
C LEU A 101 -11.82 -8.45 13.73
N GLY A 102 -12.41 -7.27 13.92
CA GLY A 102 -12.28 -6.50 15.15
C GLY A 102 -10.93 -5.79 15.33
N ARG A 103 -10.09 -5.77 14.29
CA ARG A 103 -8.83 -5.04 14.24
C ARG A 103 -8.94 -3.79 13.37
N VAL A 104 -8.15 -2.78 13.70
CA VAL A 104 -7.96 -1.58 12.86
C VAL A 104 -6.55 -1.61 12.32
N VAL A 105 -6.40 -1.59 11.02
CA VAL A 105 -5.12 -1.67 10.32
C VAL A 105 -4.99 -0.55 9.29
N ASP A 106 -3.75 -0.20 8.94
CA ASP A 106 -3.47 0.71 7.83
C ASP A 106 -3.63 0.02 6.46
N GLY A 107 -3.37 0.73 5.37
CA GLY A 107 -3.47 0.20 4.01
C GLY A 107 -2.51 -0.95 3.68
N LEU A 108 -1.44 -1.11 4.43
CA LEU A 108 -0.48 -2.22 4.33
C LEU A 108 -0.78 -3.36 5.31
N GLY A 109 -1.81 -3.21 6.14
CA GLY A 109 -2.22 -4.18 7.12
C GLY A 109 -1.46 -4.10 8.45
N ASN A 110 -0.73 -3.01 8.72
CA ASN A 110 -0.11 -2.82 10.02
C ASN A 110 -1.18 -2.40 11.03
N PRO A 111 -1.25 -3.03 12.22
CA PRO A 111 -2.24 -2.67 13.22
C PRO A 111 -1.97 -1.28 13.80
N ILE A 112 -3.04 -0.48 13.87
CA ILE A 112 -3.04 0.88 14.45
C ILE A 112 -3.99 1.01 15.64
N ASP A 113 -4.55 -0.11 16.10
CA ASP A 113 -5.56 -0.18 17.17
C ASP A 113 -4.96 -0.36 18.59
N GLY A 114 -3.65 -0.40 18.72
CA GLY A 114 -2.96 -0.62 20.00
C GLY A 114 -3.09 -2.03 20.59
N LYS A 115 -3.70 -2.98 19.86
CA LYS A 115 -3.93 -4.36 20.35
C LYS A 115 -2.76 -5.32 20.04
N GLY A 116 -1.58 -4.79 19.68
CA GLY A 116 -0.40 -5.59 19.36
C GLY A 116 -0.34 -6.08 17.91
N ALA A 117 0.74 -6.77 17.57
CA ALA A 117 0.99 -7.27 16.23
C ALA A 117 -0.03 -8.34 15.80
N LEU A 118 -0.23 -8.47 14.49
CA LEU A 118 -0.99 -9.56 13.90
C LEU A 118 -0.17 -10.87 13.97
N ASP A 119 -0.86 -12.00 13.94
CA ASP A 119 -0.22 -13.32 13.93
C ASP A 119 0.70 -13.50 12.73
N LYS A 120 1.88 -14.08 12.93
CA LYS A 120 2.90 -14.27 11.89
C LYS A 120 2.49 -15.21 10.74
N GLY A 121 1.41 -15.96 10.89
CA GLY A 121 0.89 -16.93 9.92
C GLY A 121 -0.25 -16.44 9.03
N ILE A 122 -0.61 -15.15 9.11
CA ILE A 122 -1.71 -14.60 8.31
C ILE A 122 -1.37 -14.66 6.82
N LYS A 123 -2.32 -15.13 6.03
CA LYS A 123 -2.23 -15.11 4.57
C LYS A 123 -2.14 -13.69 4.07
N LYS A 124 -1.35 -13.49 3.03
CA LYS A 124 -1.26 -12.22 2.32
C LYS A 124 -1.87 -12.36 0.93
N SER A 125 -2.46 -11.30 0.45
CA SER A 125 -3.00 -11.18 -0.90
C SER A 125 -2.50 -9.89 -1.55
N ARG A 126 -2.34 -9.91 -2.86
CA ARG A 126 -1.99 -8.70 -3.62
C ARG A 126 -3.04 -7.62 -3.40
N VAL A 127 -2.59 -6.38 -3.26
CA VAL A 127 -3.48 -5.22 -3.12
C VAL A 127 -4.21 -4.96 -4.44
N GLU A 128 -3.49 -5.04 -5.55
CA GLU A 128 -4.07 -4.89 -6.88
C GLU A 128 -4.59 -6.22 -7.40
N VAL A 129 -5.92 -6.37 -7.41
CA VAL A 129 -6.62 -7.53 -7.94
C VAL A 129 -7.70 -7.07 -8.91
N LYS A 130 -7.74 -7.68 -10.08
CA LYS A 130 -8.80 -7.40 -11.05
C LYS A 130 -10.16 -7.83 -10.48
N ALA A 131 -11.10 -6.89 -10.41
CA ALA A 131 -12.46 -7.18 -9.94
C ALA A 131 -13.13 -8.24 -10.81
N PRO A 132 -13.96 -9.12 -10.23
CA PRO A 132 -14.73 -10.09 -11.01
C PRO A 132 -15.67 -9.36 -11.98
N GLY A 133 -15.77 -9.90 -13.20
CA GLY A 133 -16.68 -9.39 -14.23
C GLY A 133 -18.15 -9.69 -13.90
N ILE A 134 -19.04 -9.43 -14.85
CA ILE A 134 -20.50 -9.58 -14.69
C ILE A 134 -20.88 -11.05 -14.46
N ILE A 135 -20.29 -11.98 -15.20
CA ILE A 135 -20.66 -13.41 -15.19
C ILE A 135 -20.43 -14.06 -13.83
N PRO A 136 -19.26 -13.92 -13.15
CA PRO A 136 -19.03 -14.54 -11.85
C PRO A 136 -19.70 -13.81 -10.68
N ARG A 137 -20.34 -12.66 -10.89
CA ARG A 137 -21.03 -11.93 -9.83
C ARG A 137 -22.42 -12.49 -9.60
N GLN A 138 -22.75 -12.74 -8.34
CA GLN A 138 -24.13 -13.04 -7.94
C GLN A 138 -24.97 -11.75 -8.01
N SER A 139 -26.22 -11.88 -8.51
CA SER A 139 -27.17 -10.78 -8.49
C SER A 139 -27.50 -10.35 -7.06
N VAL A 140 -27.80 -9.05 -6.88
CA VAL A 140 -28.25 -8.52 -5.60
C VAL A 140 -29.61 -9.13 -5.27
N SER A 141 -29.71 -9.87 -4.16
CA SER A 141 -30.89 -10.62 -3.76
C SER A 141 -31.26 -10.44 -2.29
N GLU A 142 -30.37 -9.92 -1.47
CA GLU A 142 -30.59 -9.72 -0.03
C GLU A 142 -30.87 -8.25 0.27
N PRO A 143 -31.99 -7.89 0.91
CA PRO A 143 -32.28 -6.53 1.32
C PRO A 143 -31.32 -6.09 2.45
N MET A 144 -30.87 -4.85 2.39
CA MET A 144 -30.17 -4.18 3.48
C MET A 144 -31.17 -3.41 4.32
N GLN A 145 -31.14 -3.62 5.62
CA GLN A 145 -31.92 -2.84 6.57
C GLN A 145 -31.11 -1.62 6.99
N THR A 146 -31.46 -0.46 6.43
CA THR A 146 -30.77 0.81 6.75
C THR A 146 -31.21 1.39 8.09
N GLY A 147 -32.35 0.96 8.63
CA GLY A 147 -32.98 1.56 9.81
C GLY A 147 -33.73 2.84 9.52
N LEU A 148 -33.66 3.36 8.29
CA LEU A 148 -34.36 4.56 7.85
C LEU A 148 -35.67 4.16 7.17
N LYS A 149 -36.81 4.40 7.85
CA LYS A 149 -38.13 3.96 7.39
C LYS A 149 -38.45 4.39 5.95
N SER A 150 -38.09 5.60 5.58
CA SER A 150 -38.35 6.13 4.24
C SER A 150 -37.56 5.39 3.15
N ILE A 151 -36.34 4.97 3.45
CA ILE A 151 -35.51 4.22 2.51
C ILE A 151 -35.99 2.76 2.45
N ASP A 152 -36.09 2.11 3.59
CA ASP A 152 -36.45 0.69 3.64
C ASP A 152 -37.83 0.38 3.06
N SER A 153 -38.77 1.34 3.14
CA SER A 153 -40.14 1.15 2.63
C SER A 153 -40.36 1.59 1.19
N LEU A 154 -39.67 2.63 0.73
CA LEU A 154 -39.92 3.25 -0.58
C LEU A 154 -38.81 3.00 -1.61
N VAL A 155 -37.57 2.89 -1.16
CA VAL A 155 -36.39 2.72 -2.02
C VAL A 155 -35.48 1.65 -1.40
N PRO A 156 -35.94 0.39 -1.32
CA PRO A 156 -35.15 -0.64 -0.64
C PRO A 156 -33.81 -0.86 -1.34
N ILE A 157 -32.77 -0.96 -0.54
CA ILE A 157 -31.39 -1.16 -0.99
C ILE A 157 -31.01 -2.63 -0.75
N GLY A 158 -30.30 -3.23 -1.70
CA GLY A 158 -29.79 -4.58 -1.56
C GLY A 158 -28.32 -4.62 -1.19
N ARG A 159 -27.91 -5.67 -0.49
CA ARG A 159 -26.49 -5.90 -0.13
C ARG A 159 -25.65 -6.09 -1.39
N GLY A 160 -24.62 -5.23 -1.54
CA GLY A 160 -23.77 -5.21 -2.73
C GLY A 160 -24.24 -4.28 -3.86
N GLN A 161 -25.35 -3.57 -3.68
CA GLN A 161 -25.86 -2.57 -4.62
C GLN A 161 -24.98 -1.30 -4.61
N ARG A 162 -24.84 -0.65 -5.75
CA ARG A 162 -24.26 0.68 -5.87
C ARG A 162 -25.36 1.71 -5.79
N GLU A 163 -25.27 2.58 -4.79
CA GLU A 163 -26.22 3.68 -4.59
C GLU A 163 -25.54 5.03 -4.66
N LEU A 164 -26.27 6.03 -5.19
CA LEU A 164 -25.85 7.40 -5.22
C LEU A 164 -26.63 8.21 -4.19
N ILE A 165 -25.94 8.80 -3.23
CA ILE A 165 -26.51 9.76 -2.28
C ILE A 165 -26.08 11.16 -2.72
N ILE A 166 -27.01 11.90 -3.33
CA ILE A 166 -26.77 13.23 -3.88
C ILE A 166 -27.53 14.31 -3.09
N GLY A 167 -26.93 15.46 -2.95
CA GLY A 167 -27.53 16.64 -2.30
C GLY A 167 -26.50 17.74 -2.08
N ASP A 168 -26.95 18.93 -1.67
CA ASP A 168 -26.10 20.08 -1.37
C ASP A 168 -25.21 19.84 -0.12
N ARG A 169 -24.37 20.81 0.19
CA ARG A 169 -23.56 20.77 1.40
C ARG A 169 -24.45 20.70 2.65
N GLN A 170 -24.04 19.89 3.63
CA GLN A 170 -24.69 19.76 4.94
C GLN A 170 -26.16 19.29 4.91
N THR A 171 -26.58 18.58 3.86
CA THR A 171 -27.95 18.03 3.75
C THR A 171 -28.11 16.64 4.38
N GLY A 172 -27.13 16.16 5.13
CA GLY A 172 -27.22 14.88 5.84
C GLY A 172 -26.79 13.63 5.05
N LYS A 173 -26.13 13.80 3.89
CA LYS A 173 -25.64 12.65 3.08
C LYS A 173 -24.81 11.65 3.88
N THR A 174 -23.83 12.17 4.61
CA THR A 174 -22.96 11.36 5.46
C THR A 174 -23.72 10.73 6.62
N ALA A 175 -24.70 11.45 7.20
CA ALA A 175 -25.52 10.92 8.28
C ALA A 175 -26.31 9.68 7.83
N VAL A 176 -26.92 9.71 6.64
CA VAL A 176 -27.61 8.53 6.08
C VAL A 176 -26.69 7.33 5.98
N ALA A 177 -25.46 7.52 5.49
CA ALA A 177 -24.48 6.44 5.37
C ALA A 177 -24.03 5.91 6.75
N VAL A 178 -23.73 6.81 7.68
CA VAL A 178 -23.27 6.45 9.04
C VAL A 178 -24.37 5.73 9.81
N ASP A 179 -25.60 6.24 9.79
CA ASP A 179 -26.74 5.62 10.48
C ASP A 179 -27.02 4.21 9.92
N THR A 180 -26.89 4.02 8.61
CA THR A 180 -26.99 2.69 7.98
C THR A 180 -25.89 1.72 8.45
N ILE A 181 -24.68 2.20 8.71
CA ILE A 181 -23.57 1.38 9.21
C ILE A 181 -23.78 1.00 10.67
N ILE A 182 -24.33 1.92 11.46
CA ILE A 182 -24.54 1.71 12.92
C ILE A 182 -25.71 0.74 13.17
N ASN A 183 -26.73 0.76 12.33
CA ASN A 183 -27.91 -0.10 12.45
C ASN A 183 -27.63 -1.54 11.99
#